data_8aeef4fedd1aba9c8f0cfbcde17dac46
#
_entry.id   8aeef4fedd1aba9c8f0cfbcde17dac46
#
_cell.length_a   1.000
_cell.length_b   1.000
_cell.length_c   1.000
_cell.angle_alpha   90.00
_cell.angle_beta   90.00
_cell.angle_gamma   90.00
#
_symmetry.space_group_name_H-M   'P 1'
#
loop_
_entity.id
_entity.type
_entity.pdbx_description
1 polymer ?
#
loop_
_entity_poly.entity_id
_entity_poly.type
_entity_poly.pdbx_seq_one_letter_code
_entity_poly.pdbx_strand_id
1 'polypeptide(L)'
;MVKKTVLHDNFEVNFTLKGFTSILIGGYFFILGYAYKYILESFLIDGHALGFLSPEIIELVFISLAITFVVLASFALFFSGLRTARSFQQRFWNSKTIRFFLKFIIAVVFVFLLLTSLMKYGFIDLLMPVFLTLYALFLFFTRNKERKNLLFLSMVALLLGVLCFVIPSYWNTTFTILAISHVTYGVVVR
;
A
#
# COMPACT_ATOMS: atom_id res chain seq x y z
N MET A 1 -24.11 -0.38 39.97
CA MET A 1 -24.74 -0.95 38.74
C MET A 1 -23.96 -0.43 37.55
N VAL A 2 -23.00 -1.22 37.06
CA VAL A 2 -22.22 -0.88 35.86
C VAL A 2 -23.12 -1.13 34.67
N LYS A 3 -23.52 -0.07 33.94
CA LYS A 3 -24.20 -0.18 32.65
C LYS A 3 -23.29 -1.01 31.76
N LYS A 4 -23.62 -2.28 31.52
CA LYS A 4 -23.09 -3.03 30.37
C LYS A 4 -23.53 -2.24 29.13
N THR A 5 -22.63 -1.38 28.64
CA THR A 5 -22.77 -0.87 27.29
C THR A 5 -22.80 -2.09 26.38
N VAL A 6 -23.93 -2.34 25.76
CA VAL A 6 -24.08 -3.35 24.72
C VAL A 6 -23.07 -2.93 23.63
N LEU A 7 -21.94 -3.61 23.62
CA LEU A 7 -20.95 -3.44 22.58
C LEU A 7 -21.64 -3.78 21.26
N HIS A 8 -21.87 -2.79 20.43
CA HIS A 8 -22.43 -3.00 19.12
C HIS A 8 -21.58 -4.01 18.36
N ASP A 9 -22.18 -5.11 17.94
CA ASP A 9 -21.61 -6.12 17.03
C ASP A 9 -21.14 -5.52 15.66
N ASN A 10 -21.36 -4.23 15.46
CA ASN A 10 -21.03 -3.45 14.28
C ASN A 10 -19.66 -2.80 14.32
N PHE A 11 -18.84 -3.07 15.35
CA PHE A 11 -17.47 -2.59 15.34
C PHE A 11 -16.67 -3.36 14.29
N GLU A 12 -16.56 -2.79 13.12
CA GLU A 12 -15.57 -3.20 12.13
C GLU A 12 -14.21 -2.85 12.73
N VAL A 13 -13.52 -3.82 13.30
CA VAL A 13 -12.09 -3.74 13.57
C VAL A 13 -11.43 -3.73 12.22
N ASN A 14 -11.52 -2.62 11.60
CA ASN A 14 -10.95 -2.44 10.30
C ASN A 14 -9.48 -2.13 10.51
N PHE A 15 -8.65 -2.76 9.71
CA PHE A 15 -7.30 -2.31 9.44
C PHE A 15 -7.37 -0.83 9.07
N THR A 16 -7.22 0.05 10.07
CA THR A 16 -7.54 1.47 9.90
C THR A 16 -6.31 2.18 9.36
N LEU A 17 -6.39 2.58 8.11
CA LEU A 17 -5.49 3.55 7.51
C LEU A 17 -5.76 4.94 8.10
N LYS A 18 -5.41 5.18 9.36
CA LYS A 18 -5.50 6.51 9.98
C LYS A 18 -4.35 6.75 10.93
N GLY A 19 -4.09 8.02 11.24
CA GLY A 19 -3.08 8.42 12.21
C GLY A 19 -1.70 7.84 11.88
N PHE A 20 -1.03 7.33 12.89
CA PHE A 20 0.33 6.81 12.78
C PHE A 20 0.50 5.69 11.75
N THR A 21 -0.52 4.84 11.54
CA THR A 21 -0.46 3.76 10.54
C THR A 21 -0.32 4.30 9.11
N SER A 22 -1.06 5.36 8.77
CA SER A 22 -0.94 5.99 7.46
C SER A 22 0.42 6.68 7.29
N ILE A 23 0.96 7.29 8.35
CA ILE A 23 2.31 7.89 8.33
C ILE A 23 3.37 6.82 8.06
N LEU A 24 3.27 5.65 8.74
CA LEU A 24 4.19 4.53 8.51
C LEU A 24 4.13 4.02 7.06
N ILE A 25 2.93 3.83 6.52
CA ILE A 25 2.76 3.37 5.13
C ILE A 25 3.31 4.40 4.15
N GLY A 26 3.11 5.70 4.40
CA GLY A 26 3.74 6.77 3.64
C GLY A 26 5.28 6.69 3.68
N GLY A 27 5.86 6.47 4.85
CA GLY A 27 7.29 6.24 5.01
C GLY A 27 7.80 5.02 4.22
N TYR A 28 7.05 3.92 4.23
CA TYR A 28 7.39 2.73 3.44
C TYR A 28 7.32 2.98 1.94
N PHE A 29 6.33 3.73 1.44
CA PHE A 29 6.28 4.15 0.03
C PHE A 29 7.48 5.01 -0.35
N PHE A 30 7.89 5.93 0.52
CA PHE A 30 9.04 6.78 0.28
C PHE A 30 10.33 5.96 0.18
N ILE A 31 10.55 5.05 1.15
CA ILE A 31 11.73 4.17 1.16
C ILE A 31 11.74 3.26 -0.08
N LEU A 32 10.60 2.67 -0.43
CA LEU A 32 10.47 1.79 -1.60
C LEU A 32 10.78 2.53 -2.89
N GLY A 33 10.19 3.71 -3.08
CA GLY A 33 10.44 4.54 -4.26
C GLY A 33 11.90 4.95 -4.40
N TYR A 34 12.53 5.35 -3.29
CA TYR A 34 13.95 5.69 -3.27
C TYR A 34 14.84 4.47 -3.56
N ALA A 35 14.54 3.31 -2.97
CA ALA A 35 15.29 2.08 -3.20
C ALA A 35 15.21 1.63 -4.68
N TYR A 36 14.01 1.65 -5.26
CA TYR A 36 13.84 1.33 -6.68
C TYR A 36 14.61 2.28 -7.59
N LYS A 37 14.53 3.60 -7.32
CA LYS A 37 15.28 4.60 -8.07
C LYS A 37 16.78 4.34 -7.98
N TYR A 38 17.31 4.17 -6.77
CA TYR A 38 18.73 3.96 -6.54
C TYR A 38 19.24 2.70 -7.26
N ILE A 39 18.50 1.58 -7.15
CA ILE A 39 18.91 0.32 -7.79
C ILE A 39 18.87 0.46 -9.31
N LEU A 40 17.83 1.08 -9.87
CA LEU A 40 17.69 1.26 -11.31
C LEU A 40 18.80 2.17 -11.88
N GLU A 41 19.04 3.30 -11.25
CA GLU A 41 20.11 4.23 -11.65
C GLU A 41 21.48 3.57 -11.55
N SER A 42 21.75 2.86 -10.45
CA SER A 42 23.02 2.14 -10.26
C SER A 42 23.21 0.96 -11.24
N PHE A 43 22.10 0.34 -11.68
CA PHE A 43 22.15 -0.71 -12.71
C PHE A 43 22.47 -0.15 -14.10
N LEU A 44 21.96 1.05 -14.42
CA LEU A 44 22.14 1.69 -15.73
C LEU A 44 23.47 2.43 -15.87
N ILE A 45 24.20 2.68 -14.77
CA ILE A 45 25.48 3.37 -14.80
C ILE A 45 26.61 2.36 -15.10
N ASP A 46 27.30 2.56 -16.21
CA ASP A 46 28.47 1.76 -16.56
C ASP A 46 29.57 1.85 -15.48
N GLY A 47 30.12 0.68 -15.12
CA GLY A 47 31.18 0.58 -14.10
C GLY A 47 30.68 0.53 -12.65
N HIS A 48 29.38 0.66 -12.39
CA HIS A 48 28.82 0.42 -11.05
C HIS A 48 28.68 -1.08 -10.77
N ALA A 49 28.88 -1.50 -9.51
CA ALA A 49 28.82 -2.91 -9.12
C ALA A 49 27.50 -3.61 -9.51
N LEU A 50 26.38 -2.88 -9.49
CA LEU A 50 25.07 -3.41 -9.88
C LEU A 50 24.93 -3.57 -11.41
N GLY A 51 25.68 -2.84 -12.22
CA GLY A 51 25.69 -2.96 -13.68
C GLY A 51 26.21 -4.30 -14.20
N PHE A 52 26.93 -5.06 -13.36
CA PHE A 52 27.40 -6.41 -13.68
C PHE A 52 26.37 -7.52 -13.38
N LEU A 53 25.25 -7.17 -12.74
CA LEU A 53 24.20 -8.14 -12.45
C LEU A 53 23.34 -8.39 -13.69
N SER A 54 22.80 -9.61 -13.80
CA SER A 54 21.86 -9.88 -14.88
C SER A 54 20.51 -9.18 -14.62
N PRO A 55 19.76 -8.83 -15.68
CA PRO A 55 18.42 -8.24 -15.54
C PRO A 55 17.48 -9.06 -14.66
N GLU A 56 17.58 -10.39 -14.71
CA GLU A 56 16.74 -11.30 -13.92
C GLU A 56 17.00 -11.15 -12.40
N ILE A 57 18.25 -10.89 -12.02
CA ILE A 57 18.60 -10.62 -10.61
C ILE A 57 17.99 -9.30 -10.16
N ILE A 58 18.03 -8.27 -11.01
CA ILE A 58 17.41 -6.96 -10.71
C ILE A 58 15.90 -7.08 -10.57
N GLU A 59 15.24 -7.84 -11.45
CA GLU A 59 13.82 -8.16 -11.33
C GLU A 59 13.51 -8.85 -10.00
N LEU A 60 14.30 -9.85 -9.61
CA LEU A 60 14.13 -10.58 -8.35
C LEU A 60 14.29 -9.65 -7.14
N VAL A 61 15.23 -8.71 -7.19
CA VAL A 61 15.40 -7.68 -6.15
C VAL A 61 14.18 -6.78 -6.07
N PHE A 62 13.64 -6.32 -7.19
CA PHE A 62 12.42 -5.49 -7.22
C PHE A 62 11.21 -6.24 -6.63
N ILE A 63 11.04 -7.51 -7.01
CA ILE A 63 10.00 -8.37 -6.47
C ILE A 63 10.17 -8.55 -4.95
N SER A 64 11.39 -8.79 -4.47
CA SER A 64 11.66 -8.96 -3.04
C SER A 64 11.37 -7.70 -2.23
N LEU A 65 11.70 -6.51 -2.76
CA LEU A 65 11.37 -5.23 -2.15
C LEU A 65 9.85 -5.00 -2.09
N ALA A 66 9.13 -5.34 -3.16
CA ALA A 66 7.67 -5.25 -3.18
C ALA A 66 7.03 -6.17 -2.14
N ILE A 67 7.50 -7.41 -2.01
CA ILE A 67 7.05 -8.35 -0.97
C ILE A 67 7.33 -7.78 0.42
N THR A 68 8.54 -7.28 0.65
CA THR A 68 8.94 -6.68 1.93
C THR A 68 8.01 -5.51 2.29
N PHE A 69 7.72 -4.64 1.33
CA PHE A 69 6.77 -3.54 1.52
C PHE A 69 5.39 -4.05 1.93
N VAL A 70 4.84 -5.03 1.23
CA VAL A 70 3.51 -5.61 1.54
C VAL A 70 3.49 -6.23 2.93
N VAL A 71 4.55 -6.94 3.32
CA VAL A 71 4.68 -7.53 4.65
C VAL A 71 4.70 -6.44 5.73
N LEU A 72 5.54 -5.41 5.58
CA LEU A 72 5.64 -4.31 6.54
C LEU A 72 4.33 -3.53 6.64
N ALA A 73 3.68 -3.21 5.51
CA ALA A 73 2.38 -2.55 5.48
C ALA A 73 1.28 -3.40 6.16
N SER A 74 1.30 -4.71 5.91
CA SER A 74 0.38 -5.66 6.56
C SER A 74 0.58 -5.70 8.07
N PHE A 75 1.82 -5.72 8.55
CA PHE A 75 2.11 -5.64 9.98
C PHE A 75 1.66 -4.32 10.60
N ALA A 76 1.91 -3.18 9.94
CA ALA A 76 1.45 -1.89 10.42
C ALA A 76 -0.08 -1.84 10.58
N LEU A 77 -0.82 -2.36 9.61
CA LEU A 77 -2.28 -2.48 9.66
C LEU A 77 -2.74 -3.45 10.75
N PHE A 78 -2.09 -4.61 10.88
CA PHE A 78 -2.42 -5.62 11.87
C PHE A 78 -2.23 -5.09 13.31
N PHE A 79 -1.09 -4.47 13.61
CA PHE A 79 -0.84 -3.89 14.93
C PHE A 79 -1.78 -2.73 15.23
N SER A 80 -2.12 -1.90 14.25
CA SER A 80 -3.13 -0.86 14.39
C SER A 80 -4.50 -1.45 14.76
N GLY A 81 -4.91 -2.51 14.06
CA GLY A 81 -6.16 -3.23 14.35
C GLY A 81 -6.16 -3.85 15.74
N LEU A 82 -5.07 -4.50 16.16
CA LEU A 82 -4.93 -5.06 17.51
C LEU A 82 -5.03 -3.99 18.60
N ARG A 83 -4.33 -2.86 18.40
CA ARG A 83 -4.38 -1.75 19.36
C ARG A 83 -5.80 -1.19 19.49
N THR A 84 -6.48 -1.01 18.37
CA THR A 84 -7.87 -0.54 18.34
C THR A 84 -8.81 -1.53 19.02
N ALA A 85 -8.71 -2.83 18.73
CA ALA A 85 -9.51 -3.86 19.37
C ALA A 85 -9.32 -3.88 20.91
N ARG A 86 -8.07 -3.75 21.37
CA ARG A 86 -7.77 -3.69 22.81
C ARG A 86 -8.35 -2.45 23.48
N SER A 87 -8.30 -1.28 22.84
CA SER A 87 -8.84 -0.04 23.40
C SER A 87 -10.37 -0.09 23.60
N PHE A 88 -11.05 -0.88 22.77
CA PHE A 88 -12.51 -1.10 22.88
C PHE A 88 -12.87 -2.41 23.60
N GLN A 89 -11.92 -3.12 24.19
CA GLN A 89 -12.11 -4.39 24.89
C GLN A 89 -12.83 -5.45 24.03
N GLN A 90 -12.59 -5.46 22.73
CA GLN A 90 -13.22 -6.37 21.77
C GLN A 90 -12.25 -7.47 21.32
N ARG A 91 -12.83 -8.61 20.90
CA ARG A 91 -12.02 -9.66 20.28
C ARG A 91 -11.59 -9.21 18.88
N PHE A 92 -10.29 -9.19 18.63
CA PHE A 92 -9.71 -8.85 17.32
C PHE A 92 -10.20 -9.82 16.23
N TRP A 93 -10.16 -11.12 16.49
CA TRP A 93 -10.62 -12.16 15.57
C TRP A 93 -12.13 -12.33 15.66
N ASN A 94 -12.84 -11.72 14.75
CA ASN A 94 -14.27 -11.91 14.52
C ASN A 94 -14.53 -12.24 13.04
N SER A 95 -15.72 -12.70 12.69
CA SER A 95 -16.08 -13.10 11.32
C SER A 95 -15.92 -11.96 10.29
N LYS A 96 -16.03 -10.70 10.70
CA LYS A 96 -15.84 -9.53 9.82
C LYS A 96 -14.37 -9.28 9.57
N THR A 97 -13.53 -9.36 10.61
CA THR A 97 -12.07 -9.21 10.50
C THR A 97 -11.47 -10.32 9.61
N ILE A 98 -11.90 -11.56 9.79
CA ILE A 98 -11.43 -12.69 8.98
C ILE A 98 -11.81 -12.49 7.51
N ARG A 99 -13.07 -12.11 7.22
CA ARG A 99 -13.51 -11.82 5.84
C ARG A 99 -12.75 -10.67 5.21
N PHE A 100 -12.45 -9.61 5.96
CA PHE A 100 -11.66 -8.50 5.45
C PHE A 100 -10.22 -8.94 5.16
N PHE A 101 -9.61 -9.67 6.07
CA PHE A 101 -8.24 -10.20 5.91
C PHE A 101 -8.14 -11.13 4.69
N LEU A 102 -9.11 -12.00 4.49
CA LEU A 102 -9.17 -12.87 3.31
C LEU A 102 -9.28 -12.05 2.01
N LYS A 103 -10.17 -11.04 1.97
CA LYS A 103 -10.28 -10.13 0.81
C LYS A 103 -8.97 -9.37 0.55
N PHE A 104 -8.29 -8.92 1.62
CA PHE A 104 -7.00 -8.25 1.51
C PHE A 104 -5.94 -9.16 0.89
N ILE A 105 -5.81 -10.40 1.38
CA ILE A 105 -4.85 -11.37 0.83
C ILE A 105 -5.17 -11.66 -0.65
N ILE A 106 -6.42 -11.91 -1.00
CA ILE A 106 -6.83 -12.15 -2.39
C ILE A 106 -6.46 -10.95 -3.27
N ALA A 107 -6.74 -9.73 -2.81
CA ALA A 107 -6.40 -8.52 -3.55
C ALA A 107 -4.88 -8.38 -3.75
N VAL A 108 -4.08 -8.61 -2.70
CA VAL A 108 -2.61 -8.56 -2.77
C VAL A 108 -2.07 -9.60 -3.76
N VAL A 109 -2.54 -10.85 -3.67
CA VAL A 109 -2.11 -11.93 -4.59
C VAL A 109 -2.49 -11.58 -6.03
N PHE A 110 -3.69 -11.07 -6.25
CA PHE A 110 -4.15 -10.66 -7.59
C PHE A 110 -3.28 -9.54 -8.16
N VAL A 111 -3.02 -8.48 -7.40
CA VAL A 111 -2.14 -7.37 -7.80
C VAL A 111 -0.76 -7.88 -8.14
N PHE A 112 -0.21 -8.76 -7.30
CA PHE A 112 1.13 -9.32 -7.49
C PHE A 112 1.23 -10.14 -8.77
N LEU A 113 0.26 -11.04 -9.02
CA LEU A 113 0.20 -11.84 -10.24
C LEU A 113 0.05 -10.97 -11.50
N LEU A 114 -0.75 -9.92 -11.43
CA LEU A 114 -0.93 -9.01 -12.55
C LEU A 114 0.36 -8.25 -12.86
N LEU A 115 1.01 -7.67 -11.85
CA LEU A 115 2.25 -6.90 -12.05
C LEU A 115 3.39 -7.79 -12.54
N THR A 116 3.56 -8.99 -11.99
CA THR A 116 4.57 -9.95 -12.48
C THR A 116 4.28 -10.42 -13.90
N SER A 117 3.02 -10.55 -14.28
CA SER A 117 2.66 -10.85 -15.67
C SER A 117 3.02 -9.71 -16.62
N LEU A 118 2.69 -8.47 -16.26
CA LEU A 118 3.06 -7.28 -17.06
C LEU A 118 4.58 -7.20 -17.25
N MET A 119 5.34 -7.46 -16.20
CA MET A 119 6.81 -7.45 -16.24
C MET A 119 7.34 -8.53 -17.21
N LYS A 120 6.82 -9.76 -17.13
CA LYS A 120 7.18 -10.86 -18.04
C LYS A 120 6.89 -10.57 -19.51
N TYR A 121 5.80 -9.84 -19.79
CA TYR A 121 5.43 -9.46 -21.16
C TYR A 121 6.13 -8.18 -21.64
N GLY A 122 7.04 -7.59 -20.85
CA GLY A 122 7.79 -6.40 -21.21
C GLY A 122 7.01 -5.08 -21.11
N PHE A 123 5.80 -5.08 -20.51
CA PHE A 123 5.00 -3.87 -20.30
C PHE A 123 5.45 -3.09 -19.05
N ILE A 124 6.74 -2.75 -18.97
CA ILE A 124 7.35 -2.12 -17.80
C ILE A 124 6.73 -0.76 -17.52
N ASP A 125 6.44 0.03 -18.55
CA ASP A 125 5.84 1.36 -18.42
C ASP A 125 4.43 1.33 -17.81
N LEU A 126 3.73 0.20 -17.89
CA LEU A 126 2.39 0.02 -17.33
C LEU A 126 2.40 -0.44 -15.87
N LEU A 127 3.53 -0.85 -15.30
CA LEU A 127 3.61 -1.36 -13.93
C LEU A 127 3.09 -0.33 -12.92
N MET A 128 3.62 0.88 -13.01
CA MET A 128 3.26 1.94 -12.05
C MET A 128 1.81 2.45 -12.22
N PRO A 129 1.34 2.78 -13.43
CA PRO A 129 -0.07 3.15 -13.65
C PRO A 129 -1.06 2.09 -13.15
N VAL A 130 -0.80 0.82 -13.47
CA VAL A 130 -1.67 -0.29 -13.05
C VAL A 130 -1.64 -0.47 -11.54
N PHE A 131 -0.46 -0.44 -10.91
CA PHE A 131 -0.34 -0.51 -9.46
C PHE A 131 -1.14 0.60 -8.77
N LEU A 132 -0.97 1.86 -9.19
CA LEU A 132 -1.66 3.01 -8.60
C LEU A 132 -3.17 2.94 -8.79
N THR A 133 -3.63 2.50 -9.96
CA THR A 133 -5.06 2.32 -10.24
C THR A 133 -5.67 1.23 -9.36
N LEU A 134 -5.02 0.08 -9.23
CA LEU A 134 -5.47 -1.01 -8.36
C LEU A 134 -5.44 -0.60 -6.89
N TYR A 135 -4.42 0.13 -6.49
CA TYR A 135 -4.32 0.67 -5.14
C TYR A 135 -5.45 1.66 -4.84
N ALA A 136 -5.75 2.57 -5.78
CA ALA A 136 -6.88 3.49 -5.68
C ALA A 136 -8.22 2.75 -5.54
N LEU A 137 -8.45 1.72 -6.36
CA LEU A 137 -9.63 0.86 -6.27
C LEU A 137 -9.71 0.14 -4.92
N PHE A 138 -8.60 -0.39 -4.43
CA PHE A 138 -8.55 -1.02 -3.12
C PHE A 138 -8.95 -0.05 -2.00
N LEU A 139 -8.41 1.18 -2.00
CA LEU A 139 -8.80 2.22 -1.05
C LEU A 139 -10.27 2.60 -1.17
N PHE A 140 -10.79 2.68 -2.40
CA PHE A 140 -12.19 3.00 -2.66
C PHE A 140 -13.14 1.93 -2.11
N PHE A 141 -12.85 0.65 -2.33
CA PHE A 141 -13.69 -0.45 -1.83
C PHE A 141 -13.57 -0.69 -0.32
N THR A 142 -12.45 -0.29 0.29
CA THR A 142 -12.26 -0.40 1.75
C THR A 142 -12.85 0.77 2.53
N ARG A 143 -13.38 1.79 1.84
CA ARG A 143 -14.03 2.92 2.50
C ARG A 143 -15.32 2.48 3.20
N ASN A 144 -15.57 3.03 4.40
CA ASN A 144 -16.81 2.92 5.17
C ASN A 144 -17.45 4.29 5.36
N LYS A 145 -18.70 4.33 5.86
CA LYS A 145 -19.41 5.57 6.18
C LYS A 145 -18.59 6.51 7.09
N GLU A 146 -17.81 5.95 8.01
CA GLU A 146 -16.93 6.67 8.93
C GLU A 146 -15.59 7.09 8.30
N ARG A 147 -15.28 6.61 7.08
CA ARG A 147 -14.00 6.79 6.39
C ARG A 147 -14.14 7.47 5.04
N LYS A 148 -15.02 8.45 4.97
CA LYS A 148 -15.18 9.28 3.75
C LYS A 148 -13.84 9.89 3.28
N ASN A 149 -12.95 10.17 4.22
CA ASN A 149 -11.64 10.75 3.94
C ASN A 149 -10.70 9.82 3.13
N LEU A 150 -10.88 8.49 3.19
CA LEU A 150 -10.15 7.54 2.32
C LEU A 150 -10.43 7.76 0.83
N LEU A 151 -11.57 8.36 0.51
CA LEU A 151 -11.92 8.71 -0.86
C LEU A 151 -10.94 9.74 -1.43
N PHE A 152 -10.49 10.72 -0.61
CA PHE A 152 -9.49 11.68 -1.05
C PHE A 152 -8.17 10.99 -1.43
N LEU A 153 -7.69 10.08 -0.59
CA LEU A 153 -6.45 9.34 -0.87
C LEU A 153 -6.60 8.42 -2.10
N SER A 154 -7.77 7.79 -2.26
CA SER A 154 -8.10 7.00 -3.47
C SER A 154 -8.08 7.87 -4.73
N MET A 155 -8.67 9.08 -4.69
CA MET A 155 -8.65 10.01 -5.84
C MET A 155 -7.23 10.45 -6.19
N VAL A 156 -6.41 10.79 -5.18
CA VAL A 156 -5.01 11.15 -5.40
C VAL A 156 -4.26 9.99 -6.07
N ALA A 157 -4.40 8.77 -5.57
CA ALA A 157 -3.75 7.60 -6.16
C ALA A 157 -4.22 7.34 -7.61
N LEU A 158 -5.51 7.55 -7.91
CA LEU A 158 -6.05 7.42 -9.27
C LEU A 158 -5.46 8.48 -10.21
N LEU A 159 -5.42 9.75 -9.78
CA LEU A 159 -4.84 10.84 -10.57
C LEU A 159 -3.36 10.61 -10.85
N LEU A 160 -2.61 10.12 -9.86
CA LEU A 160 -1.22 9.74 -10.04
C LEU A 160 -1.07 8.56 -11.02
N GLY A 161 -1.99 7.60 -11.02
CA GLY A 161 -2.03 6.51 -11.99
C GLY A 161 -2.22 7.01 -13.41
N VAL A 162 -3.17 7.96 -13.62
CA VAL A 162 -3.38 8.60 -14.92
C VAL A 162 -2.15 9.41 -15.35
N LEU A 163 -1.55 10.17 -14.44
CA LEU A 163 -0.32 10.92 -14.71
C LEU A 163 0.82 10.01 -15.18
N CYS A 164 1.04 8.91 -14.49
CA CYS A 164 2.07 7.92 -14.82
C CYS A 164 1.78 7.21 -16.15
N PHE A 165 0.50 7.00 -16.49
CA PHE A 165 0.11 6.43 -17.78
C PHE A 165 0.44 7.36 -18.95
N VAL A 166 0.24 8.69 -18.77
CA VAL A 166 0.56 9.69 -19.79
C VAL A 166 2.07 9.94 -19.86
N ILE A 167 2.76 9.95 -18.72
CA ILE A 167 4.19 10.27 -18.63
C ILE A 167 4.87 9.21 -17.74
N PRO A 168 5.30 8.06 -18.31
CA PRO A 168 5.87 6.96 -17.54
C PRO A 168 7.10 7.34 -16.71
N SER A 169 7.92 8.30 -17.20
CA SER A 169 9.13 8.77 -16.50
C SER A 169 8.86 9.39 -15.11
N TYR A 170 7.61 9.80 -14.81
CA TYR A 170 7.25 10.34 -13.48
C TYR A 170 6.99 9.29 -12.40
N TRP A 171 7.25 8.01 -12.66
CA TRP A 171 6.98 6.92 -11.70
C TRP A 171 7.58 7.16 -10.31
N ASN A 172 8.81 7.66 -10.21
CA ASN A 172 9.45 7.95 -8.92
C ASN A 172 8.81 9.15 -8.20
N THR A 173 8.48 10.20 -8.95
CA THR A 173 7.77 11.38 -8.41
C THR A 173 6.39 10.98 -7.89
N THR A 174 5.70 10.06 -8.55
CA THR A 174 4.39 9.58 -8.09
C THR A 174 4.48 8.79 -6.78
N PHE A 175 5.53 7.98 -6.58
CA PHE A 175 5.79 7.36 -5.27
C PHE A 175 5.98 8.39 -4.16
N THR A 176 6.76 9.44 -4.44
CA THR A 176 7.01 10.52 -3.48
C THR A 176 5.72 11.27 -3.13
N ILE A 177 4.91 11.63 -4.13
CA ILE A 177 3.63 12.31 -3.91
C ILE A 177 2.66 11.42 -3.13
N LEU A 178 2.59 10.12 -3.46
CA LEU A 178 1.75 9.15 -2.75
C LEU A 178 2.20 9.02 -1.28
N ALA A 179 3.50 8.96 -1.03
CA ALA A 179 4.08 8.93 0.31
C ALA A 179 3.69 10.16 1.14
N ILE A 180 3.86 11.36 0.57
CA ILE A 180 3.47 12.62 1.20
C ILE A 180 1.97 12.65 1.47
N SER A 181 1.15 12.18 0.52
CA SER A 181 -0.32 12.13 0.67
C SER A 181 -0.73 11.22 1.83
N HIS A 182 -0.06 10.07 2.03
CA HIS A 182 -0.28 9.18 3.17
C HIS A 182 0.13 9.83 4.49
N VAL A 183 1.28 10.50 4.53
CA VAL A 183 1.75 11.21 5.73
C VAL A 183 0.76 12.32 6.09
N THR A 184 0.39 13.15 5.12
CA THR A 184 -0.58 14.24 5.33
C THR A 184 -1.92 13.71 5.81
N TYR A 185 -2.43 12.65 5.15
CA TYR A 185 -3.66 11.98 5.57
C TYR A 185 -3.57 11.47 7.01
N GLY A 186 -2.44 10.85 7.40
CA GLY A 186 -2.24 10.35 8.76
C GLY A 186 -2.15 11.44 9.82
N VAL A 187 -1.66 12.64 9.46
CA VAL A 187 -1.61 13.80 10.37
C VAL A 187 -3.00 14.42 10.53
N VAL A 188 -3.77 14.55 9.45
CA VAL A 188 -5.08 15.20 9.45
C VAL A 188 -6.17 14.29 10.05
N VAL A 189 -6.11 12.98 9.76
CA VAL A 189 -7.12 12.00 10.21
C VAL A 189 -6.56 11.19 11.37
N ARG A 190 -6.59 11.79 12.56
CA ARG A 190 -6.19 11.13 13.81
C ARG A 190 -7.30 10.27 14.42
#